data_17afeaebb83a2454b51cb8c774f38dd9
#
_entry.id   17afeaebb83a2454b51cb8c774f38dd9
#
_cell.length_a   1.000
_cell.length_b   1.000
_cell.length_c   1.000
_cell.angle_alpha   90.00
_cell.angle_beta   90.00
_cell.angle_gamma   90.00
#
_symmetry.space_group_name_H-M   'P 1'
#
loop_
_entity.id
_entity.type
_entity.pdbx_description
1 polymer ?
#
loop_
_entity_poly.entity_id
_entity_poly.type
_entity_poly.pdbx_seq_one_letter_code
_entity_poly.pdbx_strand_id
1 'polypeptide(L)'
;MIKIASAHIEEFRGIRKLDINLAQKSFAVSGPNGSGKSGVIDAIEFALTGQIGRLTGTGTKGLSLADHGPHVDHVKFPDAAFVELEVFFPTLGKSAKLTRKVSAPKKPKIEPNDPDIIAILDEVAQHPEITLARREILKFILVEPTKRSAQIQEILKIDELGQT
;
A
#
# COMPACT_ATOMS: atom_id res chain seq x y z
N MET A 1 -12.78 5.08 6.66
CA MET A 1 -12.69 4.25 5.42
C MET A 1 -12.27 5.18 4.27
N ILE A 2 -11.35 4.75 3.41
CA ILE A 2 -10.92 5.49 2.21
C ILE A 2 -11.36 4.74 0.95
N LYS A 3 -11.52 5.44 -0.17
CA LYS A 3 -11.80 4.84 -1.48
C LYS A 3 -10.81 5.42 -2.51
N ILE A 4 -10.27 4.57 -3.37
CA ILE A 4 -9.33 4.97 -4.41
C ILE A 4 -10.12 5.19 -5.71
N ALA A 5 -10.04 6.38 -6.28
CA ALA A 5 -10.70 6.73 -7.54
C ALA A 5 -9.83 6.34 -8.73
N SER A 6 -8.55 6.69 -8.70
CA SER A 6 -7.59 6.35 -9.74
C SER A 6 -6.20 6.10 -9.17
N ALA A 7 -5.36 5.41 -9.95
CA ALA A 7 -3.95 5.21 -9.68
C ALA A 7 -3.14 5.47 -10.94
N HIS A 8 -2.07 6.27 -10.82
CA HIS A 8 -1.03 6.46 -11.80
C HIS A 8 0.28 5.93 -11.25
N ILE A 9 0.90 5.03 -11.97
CA ILE A 9 2.13 4.33 -11.56
C ILE A 9 3.18 4.56 -12.63
N GLU A 10 4.35 5.07 -12.25
CA GLU A 10 5.45 5.33 -13.19
C GLU A 10 6.76 4.80 -12.64
N GLU A 11 7.48 4.05 -13.49
CA GLU A 11 8.79 3.44 -13.24
C GLU A 11 8.90 2.67 -11.91
N PHE A 12 7.79 2.03 -11.49
CA PHE A 12 7.69 1.36 -10.21
C PHE A 12 7.61 -0.16 -10.38
N ARG A 13 8.52 -0.91 -9.77
CA ARG A 13 8.62 -2.37 -9.88
C ARG A 13 8.78 -2.79 -11.35
N GLY A 14 7.96 -3.72 -11.83
CA GLY A 14 7.92 -4.12 -13.24
C GLY A 14 6.96 -3.30 -14.11
N ILE A 15 6.53 -2.13 -13.64
CA ILE A 15 5.59 -1.25 -14.33
C ILE A 15 6.32 0.01 -14.77
N ARG A 16 6.42 0.23 -16.09
CA ARG A 16 6.97 1.47 -16.63
C ARG A 16 5.98 2.62 -16.51
N LYS A 17 4.77 2.40 -17.00
CA LYS A 17 3.69 3.37 -16.90
C LYS A 17 2.35 2.64 -16.92
N LEU A 18 1.47 2.99 -15.99
CA LEU A 18 0.14 2.43 -15.90
C LEU A 18 -0.83 3.43 -15.28
N ASP A 19 -1.93 3.68 -15.96
CA ASP A 19 -3.06 4.48 -15.49
C ASP A 19 -4.26 3.55 -15.26
N ILE A 20 -4.84 3.59 -14.07
CA ILE A 20 -5.98 2.75 -13.70
C ILE A 20 -7.09 3.63 -13.16
N ASN A 21 -8.28 3.53 -13.73
CA ASN A 21 -9.49 4.11 -13.15
C ASN A 21 -10.21 3.06 -12.31
N LEU A 22 -10.20 3.23 -11.00
CA LEU A 22 -10.83 2.33 -10.02
C LEU A 22 -12.27 2.75 -9.70
N ALA A 23 -12.65 3.98 -10.06
CA ALA A 23 -13.99 4.54 -9.89
C ALA A 23 -14.57 4.36 -8.46
N GLN A 24 -13.70 4.32 -7.45
CA GLN A 24 -14.05 4.09 -6.03
C GLN A 24 -14.75 2.73 -5.78
N LYS A 25 -14.58 1.76 -6.66
CA LYS A 25 -15.21 0.43 -6.62
C LYS A 25 -14.19 -0.67 -6.33
N SER A 26 -14.69 -1.86 -6.03
CA SER A 26 -13.87 -3.07 -5.97
C SER A 26 -13.24 -3.36 -7.33
N PHE A 27 -11.98 -3.73 -7.34
CA PHE A 27 -11.19 -3.94 -8.54
C PHE A 27 -10.47 -5.29 -8.48
N ALA A 28 -10.47 -6.03 -9.56
CA ALA A 28 -9.78 -7.30 -9.69
C ALA A 28 -8.74 -7.22 -10.80
N VAL A 29 -7.50 -7.60 -10.48
CA VAL A 29 -6.40 -7.68 -11.45
C VAL A 29 -6.17 -9.13 -11.83
N SER A 30 -6.34 -9.47 -13.09
CA SER A 30 -6.10 -10.81 -13.64
C SER A 30 -5.08 -10.78 -14.77
N GLY A 31 -4.44 -11.91 -15.02
CA GLY A 31 -3.45 -12.05 -16.10
C GLY A 31 -2.44 -13.17 -15.81
N PRO A 32 -1.56 -13.51 -16.76
CA PRO A 32 -0.57 -14.56 -16.62
C PRO A 32 0.48 -14.22 -15.53
N ASN A 33 1.25 -15.22 -15.11
CA ASN A 33 2.34 -15.01 -14.17
C ASN A 33 3.39 -14.08 -14.77
N GLY A 34 3.93 -13.17 -13.96
CA GLY A 34 4.91 -12.18 -14.44
C GLY A 34 4.33 -10.91 -15.06
N SER A 35 3.00 -10.80 -15.25
CA SER A 35 2.35 -9.64 -15.91
C SER A 35 2.23 -8.37 -15.03
N GLY A 36 2.91 -8.29 -13.90
CA GLY A 36 2.90 -7.09 -13.07
C GLY A 36 1.73 -6.96 -12.08
N LYS A 37 0.81 -7.94 -11.99
CA LYS A 37 -0.36 -7.88 -11.08
C LYS A 37 -0.01 -7.49 -9.64
N SER A 38 1.01 -8.13 -9.10
CA SER A 38 1.47 -7.84 -7.74
C SER A 38 2.10 -6.45 -7.64
N GLY A 39 2.71 -5.95 -8.72
CA GLY A 39 3.26 -4.61 -8.78
C GLY A 39 2.20 -3.52 -8.61
N VAL A 40 0.97 -3.75 -9.09
CA VAL A 40 -0.16 -2.82 -8.89
C VAL A 40 -0.55 -2.75 -7.42
N ILE A 41 -0.66 -3.89 -6.75
CA ILE A 41 -0.98 -3.94 -5.32
C ILE A 41 0.15 -3.32 -4.49
N ASP A 42 1.41 -3.68 -4.79
CA ASP A 42 2.60 -3.10 -4.15
C ASP A 42 2.64 -1.57 -4.33
N ALA A 43 2.22 -1.05 -5.49
CA ALA A 43 2.19 0.38 -5.77
C ALA A 43 1.14 1.11 -4.90
N ILE A 44 -0.06 0.55 -4.79
CA ILE A 44 -1.12 1.11 -3.95
C ILE A 44 -0.69 1.09 -2.48
N GLU A 45 -0.17 -0.04 -2.00
CA GLU A 45 0.36 -0.18 -0.64
C GLU A 45 1.46 0.84 -0.38
N PHE A 46 2.44 0.94 -1.29
CA PHE A 46 3.53 1.91 -1.18
C PHE A 46 3.02 3.35 -1.14
N ALA A 47 2.09 3.71 -1.99
CA ALA A 47 1.54 5.07 -2.01
C ALA A 47 0.87 5.41 -0.66
N LEU A 48 0.11 4.50 -0.07
CA LEU A 48 -0.59 4.71 1.19
C LEU A 48 0.36 4.69 2.41
N THR A 49 1.29 3.72 2.47
CA THR A 49 2.09 3.45 3.68
C THR A 49 3.55 3.91 3.59
N GLY A 50 4.09 4.13 2.38
CA GLY A 50 5.52 4.33 2.15
C GLY A 50 6.35 3.06 2.25
N GLN A 51 5.72 1.90 2.35
CA GLN A 51 6.36 0.59 2.47
C GLN A 51 5.78 -0.40 1.46
N ILE A 52 6.48 -1.51 1.26
CA ILE A 52 6.00 -2.67 0.51
C ILE A 52 6.17 -3.86 1.44
N GLY A 53 5.08 -4.39 2.00
CA GLY A 53 5.12 -5.47 3.00
C GLY A 53 5.87 -6.71 2.52
N ARG A 54 5.81 -7.00 1.24
CA ARG A 54 6.56 -8.11 0.64
C ARG A 54 8.08 -7.91 0.63
N LEU A 55 8.59 -6.68 0.76
CA LEU A 55 10.02 -6.37 0.86
C LEU A 55 10.49 -6.26 2.31
N THR A 56 9.60 -6.01 3.27
CA THR A 56 9.92 -5.79 4.68
C THR A 56 9.74 -7.04 5.56
N GLY A 57 9.12 -8.10 5.05
CA GLY A 57 8.79 -9.32 5.82
C GLY A 57 10.00 -10.19 6.18
N THR A 58 9.81 -11.09 7.16
CA THR A 58 10.83 -12.08 7.60
C THR A 58 11.30 -12.93 6.41
N GLY A 59 12.60 -13.04 6.21
CA GLY A 59 13.21 -13.78 5.09
C GLY A 59 13.51 -12.93 3.87
N THR A 60 13.30 -11.61 3.93
CA THR A 60 13.63 -10.66 2.86
C THR A 60 14.95 -9.92 3.14
N LYS A 61 15.89 -10.55 3.85
CA LYS A 61 17.21 -9.96 4.15
C LYS A 61 17.89 -9.48 2.86
N GLY A 62 18.22 -8.19 2.80
CA GLY A 62 18.88 -7.58 1.66
C GLY A 62 17.95 -6.99 0.58
N LEU A 63 16.63 -7.10 0.71
CA LEU A 63 15.70 -6.40 -0.18
C LEU A 63 15.41 -5.02 0.40
N SER A 64 15.81 -3.98 -0.31
CA SER A 64 15.49 -2.61 0.06
C SER A 64 14.47 -2.00 -0.90
N LEU A 65 13.70 -1.02 -0.41
CA LEU A 65 12.80 -0.25 -1.26
C LEU A 65 13.56 0.55 -2.33
N ALA A 66 14.75 1.05 -1.99
CA ALA A 66 15.60 1.80 -2.92
C ALA A 66 16.03 0.95 -4.12
N ASP A 67 16.37 -0.33 -3.88
CA ASP A 67 16.87 -1.23 -4.92
C ASP A 67 15.76 -1.94 -5.70
N HIS A 68 14.64 -2.19 -5.05
CA HIS A 68 13.56 -3.02 -5.58
C HIS A 68 12.24 -2.28 -5.82
N GLY A 69 12.14 -1.02 -5.43
CA GLY A 69 11.00 -0.15 -5.70
C GLY A 69 10.99 0.39 -7.14
N PRO A 70 12.10 0.96 -7.64
CA PRO A 70 12.17 1.45 -9.01
C PRO A 70 12.10 0.31 -10.04
N HIS A 71 11.69 0.65 -11.27
CA HIS A 71 11.84 -0.25 -12.42
C HIS A 71 13.32 -0.57 -12.63
N VAL A 72 13.63 -1.77 -13.12
CA VAL A 72 15.02 -2.26 -13.29
C VAL A 72 15.90 -1.33 -14.13
N ASP A 73 15.31 -0.63 -15.09
CA ASP A 73 16.03 0.33 -15.93
C ASP A 73 16.32 1.67 -15.22
N HIS A 74 15.65 1.93 -14.10
CA HIS A 74 15.70 3.20 -13.36
C HIS A 74 16.16 3.07 -11.90
N VAL A 75 16.80 1.96 -11.52
CA VAL A 75 17.34 1.77 -10.16
C VAL A 75 18.31 2.89 -9.76
N LYS A 76 19.07 3.43 -10.72
CA LYS A 76 19.98 4.56 -10.50
C LYS A 76 19.28 5.92 -10.42
N PHE A 77 18.01 6.00 -10.77
CA PHE A 77 17.19 7.21 -10.80
C PHE A 77 15.90 7.03 -10.02
N PRO A 78 15.96 6.84 -8.69
CA PRO A 78 14.79 6.53 -7.86
C PRO A 78 13.74 7.66 -7.85
N ASP A 79 14.11 8.87 -8.26
CA ASP A 79 13.17 10.00 -8.41
C ASP A 79 12.18 9.81 -9.56
N ALA A 80 12.53 9.00 -10.56
CA ALA A 80 11.63 8.68 -11.66
C ALA A 80 10.51 7.72 -11.24
N ALA A 81 10.75 6.94 -10.16
CA ALA A 81 9.79 5.97 -9.66
C ALA A 81 8.82 6.63 -8.67
N PHE A 82 7.57 6.74 -9.04
CA PHE A 82 6.53 7.29 -8.17
C PHE A 82 5.18 6.63 -8.40
N VAL A 83 4.32 6.78 -7.40
CA VAL A 83 2.92 6.38 -7.45
C VAL A 83 2.07 7.56 -7.03
N GLU A 84 1.03 7.84 -7.81
CA GLU A 84 0.02 8.85 -7.52
C GLU A 84 -1.34 8.17 -7.40
N LEU A 85 -2.06 8.47 -6.33
CA LEU A 85 -3.42 8.00 -6.09
C LEU A 85 -4.36 9.20 -5.97
N GLU A 86 -5.53 9.09 -6.58
CA GLU A 86 -6.66 9.94 -6.25
C GLU A 86 -7.53 9.21 -5.23
N VAL A 87 -7.61 9.78 -4.03
CA VAL A 87 -8.27 9.15 -2.87
C VAL A 87 -9.49 9.97 -2.47
N PHE A 88 -10.61 9.31 -2.28
CA PHE A 88 -11.83 9.89 -1.74
C PHE A 88 -12.03 9.48 -0.29
N PHE A 89 -12.38 10.43 0.56
CA PHE A 89 -12.63 10.28 1.99
C PHE A 89 -14.13 10.45 2.25
N PRO A 90 -14.93 9.36 2.31
CA PRO A 90 -16.38 9.45 2.47
C PRO A 90 -16.82 10.18 3.74
N THR A 91 -16.09 10.02 4.84
CA THR A 91 -16.38 10.68 6.13
C THR A 91 -16.23 12.19 6.07
N LEU A 92 -15.35 12.70 5.20
CA LEU A 92 -15.11 14.13 5.02
C LEU A 92 -15.85 14.69 3.80
N GLY A 93 -16.36 13.83 2.90
CA GLY A 93 -16.89 14.26 1.59
C GLY A 93 -15.85 14.90 0.70
N LYS A 94 -14.55 14.66 0.91
CA LYS A 94 -13.42 15.30 0.23
C LYS A 94 -12.60 14.29 -0.58
N SER A 95 -11.92 14.77 -1.61
CA SER A 95 -10.89 14.02 -2.36
C SER A 95 -9.52 14.66 -2.20
N ALA A 96 -8.48 13.84 -2.30
CA ALA A 96 -7.11 14.32 -2.34
C ALA A 96 -6.28 13.49 -3.32
N LYS A 97 -5.26 14.13 -3.88
CA LYS A 97 -4.20 13.50 -4.66
C LYS A 97 -3.02 13.24 -3.74
N LEU A 98 -2.63 11.97 -3.66
CA LEU A 98 -1.49 11.49 -2.89
C LEU A 98 -0.39 11.04 -3.86
N THR A 99 0.74 11.72 -3.88
CA THR A 99 1.90 11.34 -4.70
C THR A 99 3.06 10.93 -3.79
N ARG A 100 3.64 9.76 -4.03
CA ARG A 100 4.77 9.24 -3.26
C ARG A 100 5.88 8.77 -4.19
N LYS A 101 7.10 9.30 -3.96
CA LYS A 101 8.30 8.90 -4.69
C LYS A 101 9.08 7.85 -3.92
N VAL A 102 9.73 6.93 -4.64
CA VAL A 102 10.61 5.92 -4.03
C VAL A 102 11.83 6.54 -3.35
N SER A 103 12.34 7.65 -3.88
CA SER A 103 13.44 8.43 -3.28
C SER A 103 13.05 9.11 -1.95
N ALA A 104 11.76 9.36 -1.71
CA ALA A 104 11.26 10.02 -0.52
C ALA A 104 10.03 9.31 0.08
N PRO A 105 10.15 8.04 0.50
CA PRO A 105 9.00 7.21 0.88
C PRO A 105 8.28 7.72 2.13
N LYS A 106 8.96 8.47 3.00
CA LYS A 106 8.38 9.03 4.24
C LYS A 106 7.74 10.41 4.05
N LYS A 107 7.84 11.01 2.86
CA LYS A 107 7.36 12.37 2.58
C LYS A 107 6.41 12.35 1.38
N PRO A 108 5.17 11.90 1.55
CA PRO A 108 4.17 11.99 0.49
C PRO A 108 3.81 13.46 0.24
N LYS A 109 3.51 13.78 -1.03
CA LYS A 109 2.85 15.03 -1.39
C LYS A 109 1.35 14.79 -1.38
N ILE A 110 0.60 15.61 -0.63
CA ILE A 110 -0.86 15.52 -0.50
C ILE A 110 -1.46 16.84 -0.94
N GLU A 111 -2.40 16.78 -1.87
CA GLU A 111 -3.08 17.97 -2.44
C GLU A 111 -4.60 17.73 -2.47
N PRO A 112 -5.41 18.59 -1.82
CA PRO A 112 -5.03 19.73 -0.99
C PRO A 112 -4.32 19.31 0.31
N ASN A 113 -3.51 20.21 0.87
CA ASN A 113 -2.84 20.01 2.16
C ASN A 113 -3.85 20.29 3.30
N ASP A 114 -4.76 19.34 3.50
CA ASP A 114 -5.84 19.39 4.50
C ASP A 114 -5.44 18.58 5.73
N PRO A 115 -5.42 19.16 6.95
CA PRO A 115 -5.01 18.47 8.17
C PRO A 115 -5.82 17.22 8.48
N ASP A 116 -7.13 17.22 8.20
CA ASP A 116 -8.00 16.07 8.45
C ASP A 116 -7.67 14.90 7.53
N ILE A 117 -7.37 15.21 6.27
CA ILE A 117 -6.93 14.22 5.27
C ILE A 117 -5.59 13.64 5.66
N ILE A 118 -4.64 14.48 6.08
CA ILE A 118 -3.31 14.05 6.51
C ILE A 118 -3.42 13.12 7.72
N ALA A 119 -4.21 13.47 8.72
CA ALA A 119 -4.40 12.65 9.91
C ALA A 119 -4.94 11.24 9.56
N ILE A 120 -5.93 11.15 8.66
CA ILE A 120 -6.45 9.85 8.20
C ILE A 120 -5.38 9.05 7.44
N LEU A 121 -4.59 9.70 6.57
CA LEU A 121 -3.54 9.02 5.82
C LEU A 121 -2.39 8.56 6.73
N ASP A 122 -2.05 9.33 7.76
CA ASP A 122 -1.05 8.95 8.75
C ASP A 122 -1.52 7.76 9.59
N GLU A 123 -2.80 7.73 9.97
CA GLU A 123 -3.40 6.56 10.63
C GLU A 123 -3.32 5.32 9.72
N VAL A 124 -3.71 5.45 8.45
CA VAL A 124 -3.61 4.38 7.46
C VAL A 124 -2.16 3.90 7.30
N ALA A 125 -1.19 4.80 7.29
CA ALA A 125 0.23 4.45 7.15
C ALA A 125 0.79 3.69 8.37
N GLN A 126 0.20 3.84 9.55
CA GLN A 126 0.57 3.11 10.75
C GLN A 126 0.02 1.67 10.78
N HIS A 127 -0.89 1.34 9.84
CA HIS A 127 -1.52 0.02 9.74
C HIS A 127 -1.10 -0.67 8.44
N PRO A 128 0.08 -1.32 8.41
CA PRO A 128 0.61 -1.98 7.22
C PRO A 128 -0.23 -3.20 6.76
N GLU A 129 -1.24 -3.62 7.53
CA GLU A 129 -2.14 -4.73 7.23
C GLU A 129 -3.14 -4.43 6.11
N ILE A 130 -3.03 -3.28 5.44
CA ILE A 130 -3.87 -2.89 4.29
C ILE A 130 -3.82 -3.95 3.18
N THR A 131 -2.68 -4.62 3.02
CA THR A 131 -2.51 -5.68 2.04
C THR A 131 -2.40 -7.04 2.71
N LEU A 132 -3.36 -7.92 2.42
CA LEU A 132 -3.31 -9.31 2.88
C LEU A 132 -2.61 -10.17 1.82
N ALA A 133 -1.29 -10.32 1.94
CA ALA A 133 -0.52 -11.20 1.06
C ALA A 133 -0.76 -12.68 1.40
N ARG A 134 -0.70 -13.56 0.38
CA ARG A 134 -0.80 -15.03 0.58
C ARG A 134 0.10 -15.55 1.70
N ARG A 135 1.28 -14.97 1.86
CA ARG A 135 2.25 -15.35 2.90
C ARG A 135 1.73 -15.07 4.31
N GLU A 136 0.98 -13.98 4.50
CA GLU A 136 0.39 -13.62 5.79
C GLU A 136 -0.78 -14.53 6.13
N ILE A 137 -1.60 -14.84 5.12
CA ILE A 137 -2.65 -15.86 5.26
C ILE A 137 -2.04 -17.21 5.67
N LEU A 138 -0.94 -17.61 5.03
CA LEU A 138 -0.25 -18.88 5.38
C LEU A 138 0.35 -18.83 6.78
N LYS A 139 0.95 -17.71 7.21
CA LYS A 139 1.42 -17.57 8.60
C LYS A 139 0.28 -17.78 9.58
N PHE A 140 -0.87 -17.14 9.33
CA PHE A 140 -2.06 -17.29 10.17
C PHE A 140 -2.54 -18.76 10.26
N ILE A 141 -2.55 -19.48 9.13
CA ILE A 141 -2.95 -20.89 9.10
C ILE A 141 -1.97 -21.79 9.86
N LEU A 142 -0.66 -21.49 9.78
CA LEU A 142 0.43 -22.28 10.37
C LEU A 142 0.70 -21.95 11.84
N VAL A 143 0.15 -20.87 12.38
CA VAL A 143 0.28 -20.52 13.80
C VAL A 143 -0.49 -21.49 14.67
N GLU A 144 0.09 -21.82 15.84
CA GLU A 144 -0.55 -22.66 16.87
C GLU A 144 -1.94 -22.12 17.24
N PRO A 145 -2.94 -23.01 17.45
CA PRO A 145 -4.32 -22.59 17.73
C PRO A 145 -4.47 -21.59 18.90
N THR A 146 -3.63 -21.73 19.93
CA THR A 146 -3.61 -20.84 21.10
C THR A 146 -3.19 -19.41 20.79
N LYS A 147 -2.40 -19.19 19.73
CA LYS A 147 -1.92 -17.87 19.31
C LYS A 147 -2.79 -17.24 18.21
N ARG A 148 -3.68 -18.03 17.58
CA ARG A 148 -4.56 -17.52 16.50
C ARG A 148 -5.56 -16.49 16.98
N SER A 149 -6.10 -16.68 18.17
CA SER A 149 -7.08 -15.74 18.75
C SER A 149 -6.49 -14.34 18.91
N ALA A 150 -5.28 -14.25 19.48
CA ALA A 150 -4.58 -12.98 19.66
C ALA A 150 -4.27 -12.31 18.30
N GLN A 151 -3.85 -13.07 17.29
CA GLN A 151 -3.59 -12.52 15.96
C GLN A 151 -4.86 -12.06 15.24
N ILE A 152 -5.99 -12.76 15.43
CA ILE A 152 -7.29 -12.31 14.88
C ILE A 152 -7.72 -11.01 15.56
N GLN A 153 -7.56 -10.90 16.87
CA GLN A 153 -7.88 -9.70 17.63
C GLN A 153 -7.04 -8.51 17.14
N GLU A 154 -5.73 -8.71 16.93
CA GLU A 154 -4.83 -7.71 16.39
C GLU A 154 -5.23 -7.27 14.97
N ILE A 155 -5.53 -8.21 14.06
CA ILE A 155 -5.95 -7.91 12.68
C ILE A 155 -7.32 -7.21 12.64
N LEU A 156 -8.26 -7.64 13.48
CA LEU A 156 -9.61 -7.10 13.50
C LEU A 156 -9.77 -5.91 14.45
N LYS A 157 -8.71 -5.52 15.19
CA LYS A 157 -8.74 -4.46 16.22
C LYS A 157 -9.94 -4.59 17.19
N ILE A 158 -10.30 -5.82 17.54
CA ILE A 158 -11.44 -6.08 18.44
C ILE A 158 -11.18 -5.55 19.84
N ASP A 159 -9.93 -5.37 20.23
CA ASP A 159 -9.56 -4.83 21.55
C ASP A 159 -10.03 -3.39 21.77
N GLU A 160 -10.25 -2.61 20.71
CA GLU A 160 -10.82 -1.27 20.79
C GLU A 160 -12.34 -1.26 21.04
N LEU A 161 -13.04 -2.36 20.74
CA LEU A 161 -14.49 -2.49 20.90
C LEU A 161 -14.92 -2.98 22.29
N GLY A 162 -13.96 -3.41 23.14
CA GLY A 162 -14.21 -3.95 24.47
C GLY A 162 -14.14 -2.92 25.62
N GLN A 163 -13.91 -1.63 25.34
CA GLN A 163 -13.79 -0.55 26.34
C GLN A 163 -14.94 0.48 26.28
N THR A 164 -16.11 0.09 25.85
CA THR A 164 -17.33 0.92 25.97
C THR A 164 -18.29 0.32 26.97
#